data_5c7b237482bf0aa5e3d26a97462683c0
#
_entry.id   5c7b237482bf0aa5e3d26a97462683c0
#
_cell.length_a   1.000
_cell.length_b   1.000
_cell.length_c   1.000
_cell.angle_alpha   90.00
_cell.angle_beta   90.00
_cell.angle_gamma   90.00
#
_symmetry.space_group_name_H-M   'P 1'
#
loop_
_entity.id
_entity.type
_entity.pdbx_description
1 polymer ?
#
loop_
_entity_poly.entity_id
_entity_poly.type
_entity_poly.pdbx_seq_one_letter_code
_entity_poly.pdbx_strand_id
1 'polypeptide(L)'
;MHDILPAEWILRDKVYKVAKEIAEFYNFSKIETPILENVELFVRGVGEVTDIVEKEMFTLRTKGGDKLALRPEITAPVMRSYLQHGSHKLPQPLKLYYLGPVFRHEKPQAGRYRQFTQLGFEIVGGESDPLYDAQSIIATYRFLEEVKVKNMTVQINSIGCRVCRPNYRRRLVEYYKKQKICKDCANRLDKNPLRLLDCKNEICAPVKIGAPSILDSLCSACKAHFKEVLEFLDEVGIPYSLNPHLVRGLDYYNRTVFEIFTEGSDLALASGGRYDYLAEMLGGRATPATGVAVGMERIIETVRADTAYQNHRFRPKVFLIHVGEVTKKKGLALIEEFRRENMPILEALGKDSLSAQLERAAKMKSPIALIFGQKEAYEESIIIRDMENGVQESVPLSKVVEEVKRRLKA
;
A
#
# COMPACT_ATOMS: atom_id res chain seq x y z
N MET A 1 8.39 -11.44 8.01
CA MET A 1 7.61 -12.04 6.92
C MET A 1 6.56 -12.91 7.54
N HIS A 2 5.35 -12.92 7.01
CA HIS A 2 4.26 -13.79 7.42
C HIS A 2 3.44 -14.13 6.18
N ASP A 3 2.71 -15.22 6.23
CA ASP A 3 1.81 -15.61 5.15
C ASP A 3 0.52 -14.80 5.22
N ILE A 4 -0.01 -14.44 4.06
CA ILE A 4 -1.32 -13.81 3.95
C ILE A 4 -2.32 -14.89 3.56
N LEU A 5 -3.17 -15.25 4.50
CA LEU A 5 -4.12 -16.33 4.30
C LEU A 5 -5.36 -15.88 3.49
N PRO A 6 -6.10 -16.81 2.83
CA PRO A 6 -7.25 -16.45 1.98
C PRO A 6 -8.29 -15.56 2.66
N ALA A 7 -8.52 -15.74 3.95
CA ALA A 7 -9.47 -14.90 4.69
C ALA A 7 -9.04 -13.42 4.80
N GLU A 8 -7.74 -13.13 4.70
CA GLU A 8 -7.21 -11.78 4.76
C GLU A 8 -7.29 -11.06 3.40
N TRP A 9 -7.30 -11.83 2.31
CA TRP A 9 -7.36 -11.29 0.96
C TRP A 9 -8.66 -10.53 0.67
N ILE A 10 -9.77 -10.92 1.28
CA ILE A 10 -11.06 -10.26 1.08
C ILE A 10 -10.99 -8.76 1.40
N LEU A 11 -10.35 -8.41 2.51
CA LEU A 11 -10.15 -7.01 2.89
C LEU A 11 -9.06 -6.35 2.03
N ARG A 12 -7.96 -7.06 1.77
CA ARG A 12 -6.86 -6.57 0.93
C ARG A 12 -7.34 -6.19 -0.47
N ASP A 13 -8.11 -7.06 -1.12
CA ASP A 13 -8.65 -6.82 -2.46
C ASP A 13 -9.53 -5.56 -2.51
N LYS A 14 -10.36 -5.35 -1.47
CA LYS A 14 -11.17 -4.12 -1.36
C LYS A 14 -10.30 -2.88 -1.25
N VAL A 15 -9.30 -2.90 -0.36
CA VAL A 15 -8.39 -1.77 -0.15
C VAL A 15 -7.56 -1.52 -1.42
N TYR A 16 -7.09 -2.56 -2.10
CA TYR A 16 -6.34 -2.45 -3.35
C TYR A 16 -7.19 -1.91 -4.50
N LYS A 17 -8.47 -2.31 -4.55
CA LYS A 17 -9.44 -1.77 -5.51
C LYS A 17 -9.62 -0.27 -5.32
N VAL A 18 -9.86 0.20 -4.10
CA VAL A 18 -9.96 1.64 -3.80
C VAL A 18 -8.68 2.39 -4.15
N ALA A 19 -7.50 1.81 -3.85
CA ALA A 19 -6.22 2.41 -4.21
C ALA A 19 -6.09 2.64 -5.73
N LYS A 20 -6.53 1.65 -6.52
CA LYS A 20 -6.56 1.76 -7.98
C LYS A 20 -7.56 2.82 -8.45
N GLU A 21 -8.78 2.83 -7.92
CA GLU A 21 -9.83 3.79 -8.28
C GLU A 21 -9.39 5.23 -7.99
N ILE A 22 -8.77 5.50 -6.84
CA ILE A 22 -8.20 6.81 -6.49
C ILE A 22 -7.05 7.18 -7.43
N ALA A 23 -6.15 6.24 -7.74
CA ALA A 23 -5.07 6.49 -8.70
C ALA A 23 -5.61 6.90 -10.07
N GLU A 24 -6.59 6.18 -10.58
CA GLU A 24 -7.23 6.46 -11.87
C GLU A 24 -7.97 7.82 -11.85
N PHE A 25 -8.69 8.13 -10.76
CA PHE A 25 -9.40 9.41 -10.60
C PHE A 25 -8.46 10.61 -10.67
N TYR A 26 -7.28 10.52 -10.02
CA TYR A 26 -6.26 11.58 -10.06
C TYR A 26 -5.30 11.47 -11.25
N ASN A 27 -5.59 10.60 -12.22
CA ASN A 27 -4.81 10.38 -13.45
C ASN A 27 -3.38 9.90 -13.20
N PHE A 28 -3.18 9.00 -12.22
CA PHE A 28 -1.92 8.30 -12.03
C PHE A 28 -1.89 7.00 -12.85
N SER A 29 -0.86 6.82 -13.64
CA SER A 29 -0.62 5.59 -14.42
C SER A 29 0.14 4.57 -13.57
N LYS A 30 -0.21 3.30 -13.71
CA LYS A 30 0.46 2.22 -12.98
C LYS A 30 1.88 2.01 -13.49
N ILE A 31 2.83 1.91 -12.55
CA ILE A 31 4.20 1.46 -12.81
C ILE A 31 4.55 0.29 -11.90
N GLU A 32 5.36 -0.62 -12.41
CA GLU A 32 5.97 -1.70 -11.63
C GLU A 32 7.47 -1.76 -11.93
N THR A 33 8.29 -1.78 -10.90
CA THR A 33 9.74 -1.87 -10.98
C THR A 33 10.22 -3.21 -10.45
N PRO A 34 11.40 -3.70 -10.84
CA PRO A 34 11.94 -4.94 -10.32
C PRO A 34 12.02 -4.95 -8.78
N ILE A 35 11.87 -6.14 -8.18
CA ILE A 35 12.05 -6.34 -6.74
C ILE A 35 13.53 -6.30 -6.36
N LEU A 36 14.38 -6.83 -7.25
CA LEU A 36 15.83 -6.79 -7.12
C LEU A 36 16.38 -5.61 -7.89
N GLU A 37 17.15 -4.77 -7.22
CA GLU A 37 17.81 -3.59 -7.78
C GLU A 37 19.29 -3.59 -7.39
N ASN A 38 20.10 -2.83 -8.10
CA ASN A 38 21.49 -2.62 -7.71
C ASN A 38 21.58 -1.89 -6.37
N VAL A 39 22.45 -2.35 -5.46
CA VAL A 39 22.67 -1.72 -4.15
C VAL A 39 22.99 -0.22 -4.28
N GLU A 40 23.79 0.14 -5.27
CA GLU A 40 24.18 1.53 -5.53
C GLU A 40 23.00 2.48 -5.78
N LEU A 41 21.88 1.97 -6.29
CA LEU A 41 20.66 2.77 -6.45
C LEU A 41 20.20 3.34 -5.11
N PHE A 42 20.21 2.52 -4.08
CA PHE A 42 19.77 2.93 -2.75
C PHE A 42 20.86 3.69 -1.98
N VAL A 43 22.11 3.30 -2.10
CA VAL A 43 23.23 4.02 -1.48
C VAL A 43 23.25 5.48 -1.96
N ARG A 44 23.15 5.71 -3.26
CA ARG A 44 23.14 7.06 -3.85
C ARG A 44 21.82 7.79 -3.61
N GLY A 45 20.68 7.13 -3.83
CA GLY A 45 19.37 7.74 -3.76
C GLY A 45 18.91 7.97 -2.31
N VAL A 46 18.93 6.94 -1.49
CA VAL A 46 18.41 6.98 -0.11
C VAL A 46 19.38 7.66 0.87
N GLY A 47 20.68 7.49 0.64
CA GLY A 47 21.76 8.05 1.45
C GLY A 47 22.50 6.98 2.26
N GLU A 48 23.83 7.00 2.16
CA GLU A 48 24.74 6.03 2.77
C GLU A 48 24.59 5.91 4.29
N VAL A 49 24.31 7.02 4.98
CA VAL A 49 24.21 7.12 6.46
C VAL A 49 22.77 6.99 6.97
N THR A 50 21.87 6.47 6.18
CA THR A 50 20.48 6.22 6.62
C THR A 50 20.35 4.84 7.27
N ASP A 51 19.45 4.69 8.24
CA ASP A 51 19.21 3.40 8.89
C ASP A 51 18.80 2.33 7.86
N ILE A 52 18.10 2.71 6.80
CA ILE A 52 17.69 1.80 5.72
C ILE A 52 18.92 1.19 5.03
N VAL A 53 19.88 2.02 4.63
CA VAL A 53 21.07 1.56 3.90
C VAL A 53 22.06 0.86 4.84
N GLU A 54 22.30 1.40 6.05
CA GLU A 54 23.25 0.84 6.99
C GLU A 54 22.79 -0.49 7.64
N LYS A 55 21.46 -0.64 7.91
CA LYS A 55 20.99 -1.70 8.82
C LYS A 55 19.81 -2.51 8.30
N GLU A 56 18.98 -1.93 7.43
CA GLU A 56 17.67 -2.54 7.10
C GLU A 56 17.61 -3.16 5.71
N MET A 57 18.56 -2.88 4.84
CA MET A 57 18.57 -3.39 3.47
C MET A 57 18.99 -4.86 3.42
N PHE A 58 18.17 -5.71 2.77
CA PHE A 58 18.57 -7.07 2.42
C PHE A 58 19.43 -7.04 1.17
N THR A 59 20.69 -7.47 1.29
CA THR A 59 21.64 -7.51 0.17
C THR A 59 22.03 -8.94 -0.17
N LEU A 60 22.34 -9.17 -1.45
CA LEU A 60 22.83 -10.45 -1.97
C LEU A 60 23.89 -10.22 -3.04
N ARG A 61 24.71 -11.24 -3.30
CA ARG A 61 25.64 -11.26 -4.42
C ARG A 61 25.23 -12.31 -5.44
N THR A 62 25.24 -11.94 -6.72
CA THR A 62 25.08 -12.90 -7.82
C THR A 62 26.35 -13.75 -7.98
N LYS A 63 26.24 -14.85 -8.74
CA LYS A 63 27.44 -15.65 -9.12
C LYS A 63 28.44 -14.83 -9.94
N GLY A 64 27.98 -13.81 -10.67
CA GLY A 64 28.80 -12.88 -11.44
C GLY A 64 29.46 -11.78 -10.59
N GLY A 65 29.15 -11.70 -9.28
CA GLY A 65 29.75 -10.72 -8.37
C GLY A 65 28.94 -9.44 -8.16
N ASP A 66 27.82 -9.25 -8.87
CA ASP A 66 26.96 -8.06 -8.72
C ASP A 66 26.36 -8.01 -7.31
N LYS A 67 26.34 -6.80 -6.75
CA LYS A 67 25.68 -6.51 -5.48
C LYS A 67 24.26 -6.04 -5.73
N LEU A 68 23.28 -6.86 -5.36
CA LEU A 68 21.87 -6.54 -5.47
C LEU A 68 21.25 -6.37 -4.09
N ALA A 69 20.11 -5.69 -4.05
CA ALA A 69 19.28 -5.55 -2.86
C ALA A 69 17.82 -5.89 -3.19
N LEU A 70 17.11 -6.49 -2.24
CA LEU A 70 15.66 -6.43 -2.23
C LEU A 70 15.26 -4.98 -1.92
N ARG A 71 14.47 -4.37 -2.80
CA ARG A 71 14.10 -2.95 -2.70
C ARG A 71 13.49 -2.61 -1.33
N PRO A 72 14.05 -1.68 -0.55
CA PRO A 72 13.51 -1.25 0.74
C PRO A 72 12.43 -0.18 0.60
N GLU A 73 12.30 0.42 -0.58
CA GLU A 73 11.31 1.43 -0.99
C GLU A 73 11.21 1.43 -2.53
N ILE A 74 10.26 2.17 -3.11
CA ILE A 74 10.00 2.10 -4.56
C ILE A 74 10.23 3.45 -5.26
N THR A 75 10.38 4.55 -4.55
CA THR A 75 10.61 5.89 -5.12
C THR A 75 11.91 5.97 -5.94
N ALA A 76 13.05 5.49 -5.39
CA ALA A 76 14.32 5.46 -6.13
C ALA A 76 14.27 4.55 -7.37
N PRO A 77 13.69 3.33 -7.33
CA PRO A 77 13.37 2.54 -8.51
C PRO A 77 12.52 3.25 -9.56
N VAL A 78 11.49 4.01 -9.16
CA VAL A 78 10.66 4.81 -10.09
C VAL A 78 11.52 5.90 -10.75
N MET A 79 12.33 6.63 -10.00
CA MET A 79 13.23 7.64 -10.55
C MET A 79 14.28 7.03 -11.49
N ARG A 80 14.88 5.90 -11.14
CA ARG A 80 15.79 5.15 -12.02
C ARG A 80 15.09 4.77 -13.32
N SER A 81 13.85 4.26 -13.25
CA SER A 81 13.04 3.92 -14.41
C SER A 81 12.76 5.14 -15.29
N TYR A 82 12.39 6.27 -14.67
CA TYR A 82 12.18 7.54 -15.38
C TYR A 82 13.41 7.99 -16.18
N LEU A 83 14.59 7.90 -15.58
CA LEU A 83 15.85 8.26 -16.22
C LEU A 83 16.23 7.26 -17.32
N GLN A 84 16.20 5.97 -17.04
CA GLN A 84 16.64 4.91 -17.92
C GLN A 84 15.82 4.82 -19.21
N HIS A 85 14.51 5.05 -19.12
CA HIS A 85 13.62 5.00 -20.29
C HIS A 85 13.45 6.35 -20.99
N GLY A 86 14.16 7.40 -20.56
CA GLY A 86 14.07 8.72 -21.15
C GLY A 86 12.67 9.33 -21.02
N SER A 87 11.98 9.03 -19.93
CA SER A 87 10.57 9.44 -19.72
C SER A 87 10.36 10.95 -19.62
N HIS A 88 11.45 11.74 -19.47
CA HIS A 88 11.44 13.20 -19.59
C HIS A 88 11.00 13.71 -20.98
N LYS A 89 11.01 12.85 -22.00
CA LYS A 89 10.54 13.17 -23.37
C LYS A 89 9.02 13.04 -23.53
N LEU A 90 8.33 12.42 -22.57
CA LEU A 90 6.89 12.32 -22.56
C LEU A 90 6.26 13.63 -22.04
N PRO A 91 4.98 13.88 -22.27
CA PRO A 91 4.27 15.00 -21.64
C PRO A 91 4.47 15.01 -20.11
N GLN A 92 4.84 16.18 -19.56
CA GLN A 92 5.18 16.34 -18.16
C GLN A 92 4.10 17.13 -17.39
N PRO A 93 3.94 16.91 -16.07
CA PRO A 93 4.62 15.91 -15.25
C PRO A 93 4.05 14.51 -15.48
N LEU A 94 4.86 13.48 -15.22
CA LEU A 94 4.36 12.12 -15.13
C LEU A 94 3.78 11.85 -13.75
N LYS A 95 2.56 11.37 -13.71
CA LYS A 95 1.89 10.91 -12.50
C LYS A 95 1.88 9.38 -12.50
N LEU A 96 2.58 8.78 -11.56
CA LEU A 96 2.79 7.34 -11.48
C LEU A 96 2.32 6.80 -10.12
N TYR A 97 1.65 5.64 -10.12
CA TYR A 97 1.39 4.92 -8.88
C TYR A 97 1.92 3.50 -8.96
N TYR A 98 2.30 2.99 -7.80
CA TYR A 98 2.73 1.61 -7.65
C TYR A 98 2.03 0.95 -6.46
N LEU A 99 1.92 -0.38 -6.52
CA LEU A 99 1.47 -1.22 -5.42
C LEU A 99 2.31 -2.49 -5.46
N GLY A 100 3.22 -2.64 -4.51
CA GLY A 100 4.15 -3.76 -4.55
C GLY A 100 4.92 -4.01 -3.25
N PRO A 101 5.57 -5.17 -3.13
CA PRO A 101 6.31 -5.54 -1.94
C PRO A 101 7.61 -4.76 -1.81
N VAL A 102 7.96 -4.45 -0.55
CA VAL A 102 9.25 -3.93 -0.13
C VAL A 102 9.78 -4.71 1.06
N PHE A 103 11.09 -4.60 1.31
CA PHE A 103 11.79 -5.47 2.26
C PHE A 103 12.71 -4.65 3.16
N ARG A 104 12.53 -4.76 4.49
CA ARG A 104 13.37 -4.10 5.48
C ARG A 104 13.69 -5.03 6.63
N HIS A 105 14.95 -5.10 7.04
CA HIS A 105 15.41 -5.92 8.15
C HIS A 105 15.20 -5.19 9.50
N GLU A 106 13.95 -4.80 9.75
CA GLU A 106 13.56 -4.20 11.03
C GLU A 106 13.31 -5.25 12.12
N LYS A 107 13.35 -4.82 13.39
CA LYS A 107 12.83 -5.66 14.48
C LYS A 107 11.32 -5.81 14.30
N PRO A 108 10.81 -7.06 14.21
CA PRO A 108 9.39 -7.31 14.04
C PRO A 108 8.58 -6.77 15.22
N GLN A 109 7.56 -5.97 14.91
CA GLN A 109 6.54 -5.51 15.86
C GLN A 109 5.26 -5.20 15.09
N ALA A 110 4.15 -4.99 15.78
CA ALA A 110 2.88 -4.60 15.14
C ALA A 110 3.10 -3.36 14.23
N GLY A 111 2.62 -3.43 12.98
CA GLY A 111 2.80 -2.38 11.97
C GLY A 111 4.22 -2.24 11.40
N ARG A 112 5.17 -3.16 11.74
CA ARG A 112 6.52 -3.21 11.16
C ARG A 112 6.88 -4.63 10.75
N TYR A 113 6.87 -4.86 9.46
CA TYR A 113 7.13 -6.15 8.84
C TYR A 113 8.41 -6.12 8.00
N ARG A 114 9.11 -7.26 7.95
CA ARG A 114 10.31 -7.41 7.09
C ARG A 114 9.98 -7.46 5.60
N GLN A 115 8.79 -7.90 5.26
CA GLN A 115 8.18 -7.79 3.95
C GLN A 115 6.80 -7.18 4.15
N PHE A 116 6.51 -6.12 3.42
CA PHE A 116 5.22 -5.43 3.45
C PHE A 116 4.95 -4.80 2.08
N THR A 117 3.72 -4.38 1.87
CA THR A 117 3.29 -3.78 0.61
C THR A 117 3.27 -2.26 0.74
N GLN A 118 3.90 -1.57 -0.20
CA GLN A 118 3.74 -0.13 -0.36
C GLN A 118 2.81 0.20 -1.53
N LEU A 119 1.84 1.08 -1.28
CA LEU A 119 1.20 1.91 -2.29
C LEU A 119 1.97 3.22 -2.34
N GLY A 120 2.25 3.76 -3.52
CA GLY A 120 2.81 5.10 -3.65
C GLY A 120 2.23 5.86 -4.81
N PHE A 121 2.22 7.19 -4.66
CA PHE A 121 1.88 8.15 -5.69
C PHE A 121 3.09 9.06 -5.92
N GLU A 122 3.58 9.10 -7.15
CA GLU A 122 4.76 9.88 -7.52
C GLU A 122 4.41 10.82 -8.66
N ILE A 123 4.78 12.11 -8.54
CA ILE A 123 4.66 13.12 -9.59
C ILE A 123 6.09 13.55 -9.94
N VAL A 124 6.53 13.24 -11.15
CA VAL A 124 7.93 13.40 -11.59
C VAL A 124 8.00 14.23 -12.84
N GLY A 125 8.90 15.21 -12.86
CA GLY A 125 9.10 16.13 -13.99
C GLY A 125 8.20 17.36 -13.95
N GLY A 126 8.17 18.10 -15.04
CA GLY A 126 7.47 19.36 -15.13
C GLY A 126 8.15 20.48 -14.35
N GLU A 127 7.36 21.40 -13.83
CA GLU A 127 7.82 22.53 -13.03
C GLU A 127 7.88 22.19 -11.53
N SER A 128 8.61 22.97 -10.74
CA SER A 128 8.67 22.79 -9.29
C SER A 128 7.48 23.49 -8.62
N ASP A 129 6.26 23.06 -8.98
CA ASP A 129 5.02 23.67 -8.54
C ASP A 129 4.57 23.08 -7.16
N PRO A 130 4.18 23.94 -6.18
CA PRO A 130 3.62 23.51 -4.89
C PRO A 130 2.33 22.69 -5.02
N LEU A 131 1.57 22.88 -6.10
CA LEU A 131 0.36 22.13 -6.40
C LEU A 131 0.61 20.61 -6.42
N TYR A 132 1.79 20.17 -6.89
CA TYR A 132 2.10 18.74 -6.95
C TYR A 132 2.30 18.12 -5.55
N ASP A 133 2.88 18.90 -4.61
CA ASP A 133 2.96 18.45 -3.21
C ASP A 133 1.56 18.29 -2.62
N ALA A 134 0.70 19.30 -2.81
CA ALA A 134 -0.69 19.25 -2.37
C ALA A 134 -1.44 18.08 -3.01
N GLN A 135 -1.30 17.83 -4.32
CA GLN A 135 -1.96 16.70 -5.00
C GLN A 135 -1.54 15.34 -4.44
N SER A 136 -0.25 15.15 -4.10
CA SER A 136 0.23 13.92 -3.48
C SER A 136 -0.42 13.69 -2.12
N ILE A 137 -0.57 14.76 -1.31
CA ILE A 137 -1.26 14.72 -0.02
C ILE A 137 -2.74 14.43 -0.21
N ILE A 138 -3.42 15.16 -1.11
CA ILE A 138 -4.85 15.04 -1.39
C ILE A 138 -5.20 13.62 -1.83
N ALA A 139 -4.51 13.10 -2.85
CA ALA A 139 -4.77 11.75 -3.35
C ALA A 139 -4.63 10.69 -2.25
N THR A 140 -3.61 10.82 -1.41
CA THR A 140 -3.38 9.91 -0.29
C THR A 140 -4.45 10.05 0.79
N TYR A 141 -4.80 11.28 1.15
CA TYR A 141 -5.82 11.55 2.17
C TYR A 141 -7.18 10.99 1.73
N ARG A 142 -7.58 11.22 0.48
CA ARG A 142 -8.83 10.69 -0.08
C ARG A 142 -8.82 9.16 -0.19
N PHE A 143 -7.68 8.54 -0.53
CA PHE A 143 -7.55 7.09 -0.45
C PHE A 143 -7.82 6.57 0.97
N LEU A 144 -7.22 7.18 1.99
CA LEU A 144 -7.41 6.78 3.38
C LEU A 144 -8.86 6.99 3.86
N GLU A 145 -9.48 8.08 3.43
CA GLU A 145 -10.89 8.39 3.73
C GLU A 145 -11.84 7.37 3.09
N GLU A 146 -11.61 6.99 1.82
CA GLU A 146 -12.44 6.00 1.10
C GLU A 146 -12.32 4.60 1.71
N VAL A 147 -11.15 4.21 2.20
CA VAL A 147 -10.99 2.96 2.97
C VAL A 147 -11.44 3.09 4.42
N LYS A 148 -12.11 4.21 4.78
CA LYS A 148 -12.75 4.45 6.08
C LYS A 148 -11.80 4.58 7.26
N VAL A 149 -10.59 5.05 7.06
CA VAL A 149 -9.73 5.52 8.15
C VAL A 149 -10.32 6.81 8.71
N LYS A 150 -10.43 6.89 10.04
CA LYS A 150 -11.06 8.02 10.75
C LYS A 150 -10.01 8.87 11.47
N ASN A 151 -10.41 10.10 11.84
CA ASN A 151 -9.64 11.01 12.69
C ASN A 151 -8.18 11.17 12.21
N MET A 152 -8.02 11.47 10.93
CA MET A 152 -6.71 11.63 10.31
C MET A 152 -6.20 13.06 10.45
N THR A 153 -4.91 13.21 10.64
CA THR A 153 -4.22 14.50 10.63
C THR A 153 -2.96 14.40 9.79
N VAL A 154 -2.76 15.39 8.92
CA VAL A 154 -1.52 15.55 8.16
C VAL A 154 -0.53 16.36 8.98
N GLN A 155 0.54 15.75 9.49
CA GLN A 155 1.67 16.50 10.03
C GLN A 155 2.56 16.93 8.86
N ILE A 156 2.84 18.23 8.76
CA ILE A 156 3.57 18.79 7.61
C ILE A 156 4.67 19.74 8.07
N ASN A 157 5.78 19.76 7.32
CA ASN A 157 6.91 20.63 7.55
C ASN A 157 7.59 20.98 6.22
N SER A 158 8.47 21.99 6.24
CA SER A 158 9.43 22.24 5.18
C SER A 158 10.85 22.06 5.71
N ILE A 159 11.60 21.12 5.13
CA ILE A 159 13.01 20.91 5.48
C ILE A 159 13.97 21.76 4.60
N GLY A 160 13.44 22.73 3.88
CA GLY A 160 14.20 23.67 3.06
C GLY A 160 14.92 23.07 1.86
N CYS A 161 15.59 23.91 1.10
CA CYS A 161 16.37 23.55 -0.07
C CYS A 161 17.89 23.64 0.20
N ARG A 162 18.70 23.40 -0.82
CA ARG A 162 20.18 23.52 -0.76
C ARG A 162 20.65 24.90 -0.31
N VAL A 163 19.83 25.95 -0.47
CA VAL A 163 20.16 27.32 -0.03
C VAL A 163 19.91 27.52 1.47
N CYS A 164 18.75 27.03 1.99
CA CYS A 164 18.37 27.22 3.40
C CYS A 164 19.09 26.26 4.35
N ARG A 165 19.30 25.01 3.95
CA ARG A 165 19.82 23.94 4.81
C ARG A 165 21.19 24.21 5.45
N PRO A 166 22.21 24.78 4.75
CA PRO A 166 23.53 24.98 5.35
C PRO A 166 23.46 25.87 6.60
N ASN A 167 22.70 26.96 6.56
CA ASN A 167 22.54 27.85 7.71
C ASN A 167 21.79 27.17 8.87
N TYR A 168 20.66 26.48 8.56
CA TYR A 168 19.93 25.73 9.56
C TYR A 168 20.77 24.63 10.21
N ARG A 169 21.50 23.85 9.38
CA ARG A 169 22.38 22.78 9.86
C ARG A 169 23.41 23.31 10.85
N ARG A 170 24.04 24.45 10.58
CA ARG A 170 24.99 25.09 11.49
C ARG A 170 24.33 25.42 12.82
N ARG A 171 23.18 26.11 12.82
CA ARG A 171 22.44 26.48 14.03
C ARG A 171 22.06 25.23 14.83
N LEU A 172 21.62 24.16 14.15
CA LEU A 172 21.24 22.90 14.78
C LEU A 172 22.43 22.22 15.46
N VAL A 173 23.57 22.14 14.77
CA VAL A 173 24.82 21.60 15.33
C VAL A 173 25.29 22.40 16.56
N GLU A 174 25.28 23.74 16.47
CA GLU A 174 25.64 24.61 17.58
C GLU A 174 24.74 24.41 18.80
N TYR A 175 23.46 24.23 18.58
CA TYR A 175 22.49 23.90 19.64
C TYR A 175 22.81 22.56 20.30
N TYR A 176 22.92 21.48 19.50
CA TYR A 176 23.10 20.12 20.04
C TYR A 176 24.48 19.90 20.67
N LYS A 177 25.53 20.60 20.27
CA LYS A 177 26.85 20.53 20.91
C LYS A 177 26.81 20.96 22.39
N LYS A 178 25.84 21.77 22.78
CA LYS A 178 25.64 22.23 24.18
C LYS A 178 24.74 21.32 25.02
N GLN A 179 24.24 20.24 24.41
CA GLN A 179 23.22 19.38 25.03
C GLN A 179 23.77 17.97 25.33
N LYS A 180 23.16 17.32 26.33
CA LYS A 180 23.39 15.90 26.59
C LYS A 180 22.52 15.06 25.65
N ILE A 181 23.14 14.31 24.74
CA ILE A 181 22.48 13.50 23.72
C ILE A 181 22.92 12.04 23.79
N CYS A 182 22.12 11.12 23.25
CA CYS A 182 22.47 9.69 23.20
C CYS A 182 23.65 9.43 22.22
N LYS A 183 24.28 8.28 22.36
CA LYS A 183 25.45 7.86 21.54
C LYS A 183 25.18 7.89 20.03
N ASP A 184 23.99 7.44 19.61
CA ASP A 184 23.62 7.48 18.19
C ASP A 184 23.48 8.90 17.66
N CYS A 185 22.89 9.82 18.44
CA CYS A 185 22.80 11.22 18.10
C CYS A 185 24.18 11.90 18.05
N ALA A 186 25.09 11.54 18.96
CA ALA A 186 26.47 12.02 18.90
C ALA A 186 27.17 11.62 17.60
N ASN A 187 26.98 10.38 17.15
CA ASN A 187 27.52 9.90 15.87
C ASN A 187 26.86 10.58 14.65
N ARG A 188 25.57 10.93 14.75
CA ARG A 188 24.81 11.57 13.66
C ARG A 188 25.07 13.08 13.58
N LEU A 189 25.55 13.71 14.64
CA LEU A 189 25.66 15.16 14.76
C LEU A 189 26.53 15.76 13.63
N ASP A 190 27.63 15.12 13.28
CA ASP A 190 28.53 15.61 12.22
C ASP A 190 28.09 15.16 10.82
N LYS A 191 27.53 13.95 10.71
CA LYS A 191 27.16 13.36 9.43
C LYS A 191 25.82 13.86 8.91
N ASN A 192 24.77 13.75 9.73
CA ASN A 192 23.39 14.15 9.38
C ASN A 192 22.62 14.68 10.59
N PRO A 193 22.85 15.95 11.00
CA PRO A 193 22.24 16.53 12.20
C PRO A 193 20.70 16.63 12.12
N LEU A 194 20.09 16.68 10.95
CA LEU A 194 18.63 16.64 10.81
C LEU A 194 18.02 15.37 11.42
N ARG A 195 18.73 14.25 11.41
CA ARG A 195 18.29 12.99 11.99
C ARG A 195 18.19 13.01 13.54
N LEU A 196 18.75 14.03 14.21
CA LEU A 196 18.61 14.21 15.65
C LEU A 196 17.17 14.59 16.01
N LEU A 197 16.46 15.27 15.11
CA LEU A 197 15.04 15.65 15.27
C LEU A 197 14.09 14.45 15.26
N ASP A 198 14.50 13.31 14.70
CA ASP A 198 13.73 12.05 14.70
C ASP A 198 14.17 11.07 15.81
N CYS A 199 15.04 11.51 16.74
CA CYS A 199 15.50 10.62 17.81
C CYS A 199 14.35 10.29 18.78
N LYS A 200 14.19 8.98 19.05
CA LYS A 200 13.17 8.45 19.96
C LYS A 200 13.73 8.11 21.35
N ASN A 201 15.01 8.37 21.60
CA ASN A 201 15.64 8.11 22.89
C ASN A 201 15.14 9.14 23.93
N GLU A 202 14.76 8.67 25.11
CA GLU A 202 14.22 9.50 26.19
C GLU A 202 15.15 10.65 26.61
N ILE A 203 16.49 10.43 26.57
CA ILE A 203 17.48 11.48 26.85
C ILE A 203 17.38 12.63 25.84
N CYS A 204 17.04 12.33 24.58
CA CYS A 204 16.99 13.31 23.50
C CYS A 204 15.61 13.98 23.36
N ALA A 205 14.55 13.43 23.94
CA ALA A 205 13.20 13.95 23.82
C ALA A 205 13.07 15.43 24.29
N PRO A 206 13.52 15.82 25.50
CA PRO A 206 13.47 17.22 25.94
C PRO A 206 14.38 18.14 25.11
N VAL A 207 15.53 17.63 24.67
CA VAL A 207 16.46 18.38 23.83
C VAL A 207 15.83 18.70 22.47
N LYS A 208 15.11 17.77 21.90
CA LYS A 208 14.42 17.96 20.61
C LYS A 208 13.38 19.08 20.68
N ILE A 209 12.61 19.17 21.77
CA ILE A 209 11.57 20.21 21.94
C ILE A 209 12.18 21.64 21.86
N GLY A 210 13.38 21.84 22.43
CA GLY A 210 14.07 23.13 22.40
C GLY A 210 14.92 23.39 21.15
N ALA A 211 14.94 22.46 20.19
CA ALA A 211 15.73 22.62 18.98
C ALA A 211 15.23 23.77 18.07
N PRO A 212 16.11 24.52 17.40
CA PRO A 212 15.69 25.60 16.50
C PRO A 212 14.81 25.05 15.37
N SER A 213 13.74 25.77 15.04
CA SER A 213 12.86 25.45 13.92
C SER A 213 13.53 25.74 12.59
N ILE A 214 13.38 24.84 11.61
CA ILE A 214 13.83 25.08 10.25
C ILE A 214 13.00 26.16 9.56
N LEU A 215 11.72 26.30 9.93
CA LEU A 215 10.81 27.29 9.35
C LEU A 215 11.33 28.72 9.49
N ASP A 216 12.07 29.00 10.57
CA ASP A 216 12.74 30.31 10.79
C ASP A 216 13.95 30.55 9.87
N SER A 217 14.47 29.49 9.25
CA SER A 217 15.67 29.53 8.41
C SER A 217 15.38 29.36 6.92
N LEU A 218 14.11 29.27 6.53
CA LEU A 218 13.72 29.13 5.12
C LEU A 218 14.04 30.41 4.33
N CYS A 219 14.54 30.22 3.10
CA CYS A 219 14.65 31.32 2.13
C CYS A 219 13.25 31.72 1.63
N SER A 220 13.16 32.90 0.98
CA SER A 220 11.89 33.44 0.47
C SER A 220 11.15 32.45 -0.45
N ALA A 221 11.89 31.80 -1.36
CA ALA A 221 11.31 30.81 -2.27
C ALA A 221 10.74 29.57 -1.54
N CYS A 222 11.41 29.08 -0.49
CA CYS A 222 10.87 27.97 0.30
C CYS A 222 9.69 28.37 1.18
N LYS A 223 9.69 29.63 1.68
CA LYS A 223 8.54 30.17 2.43
C LYS A 223 7.31 30.30 1.54
N ALA A 224 7.46 30.89 0.35
CA ALA A 224 6.38 31.01 -0.62
C ALA A 224 5.82 29.63 -1.03
N HIS A 225 6.70 28.73 -1.44
CA HIS A 225 6.32 27.37 -1.80
C HIS A 225 5.53 26.65 -0.69
N PHE A 226 6.02 26.72 0.54
CA PHE A 226 5.36 26.05 1.67
C PHE A 226 4.01 26.67 2.01
N LYS A 227 3.92 28.02 1.93
CA LYS A 227 2.67 28.75 2.14
C LYS A 227 1.62 28.32 1.11
N GLU A 228 1.97 28.26 -0.17
CA GLU A 228 1.05 27.82 -1.24
C GLU A 228 0.56 26.37 -1.06
N VAL A 229 1.45 25.45 -0.62
CA VAL A 229 1.01 24.08 -0.29
C VAL A 229 -0.07 24.08 0.80
N LEU A 230 0.12 24.90 1.86
CA LEU A 230 -0.87 24.98 2.95
C LEU A 230 -2.19 25.59 2.45
N GLU A 231 -2.13 26.66 1.64
CA GLU A 231 -3.31 27.30 1.03
C GLU A 231 -4.10 26.31 0.15
N PHE A 232 -3.43 25.43 -0.62
CA PHE A 232 -4.12 24.38 -1.37
C PHE A 232 -4.80 23.34 -0.48
N LEU A 233 -4.21 23.00 0.67
CA LEU A 233 -4.83 22.07 1.64
C LEU A 233 -6.05 22.71 2.34
N ASP A 234 -5.94 24.01 2.67
CA ASP A 234 -7.05 24.79 3.24
C ASP A 234 -8.24 24.85 2.28
N GLU A 235 -8.00 25.11 0.98
CA GLU A 235 -9.03 25.19 -0.05
C GLU A 235 -9.85 23.90 -0.19
N VAL A 236 -9.22 22.73 0.01
CA VAL A 236 -9.90 21.42 -0.08
C VAL A 236 -10.33 20.87 1.28
N GLY A 237 -10.11 21.61 2.36
CA GLY A 237 -10.52 21.26 3.71
C GLY A 237 -9.80 20.06 4.32
N ILE A 238 -8.52 19.85 3.98
CA ILE A 238 -7.72 18.79 4.59
C ILE A 238 -7.09 19.30 5.90
N PRO A 239 -7.39 18.67 7.06
CA PRO A 239 -6.82 19.08 8.33
C PRO A 239 -5.32 18.75 8.39
N TYR A 240 -4.53 19.74 8.77
CA TYR A 240 -3.09 19.56 8.98
C TYR A 240 -2.61 20.23 10.27
N SER A 241 -1.43 19.82 10.71
CA SER A 241 -0.69 20.46 11.79
C SER A 241 0.77 20.66 11.41
N LEU A 242 1.30 21.82 11.75
CA LEU A 242 2.72 22.11 11.54
C LEU A 242 3.56 21.38 12.58
N ASN A 243 4.50 20.56 12.11
CA ASN A 243 5.45 19.88 12.97
C ASN A 243 6.90 20.28 12.60
N PRO A 244 7.49 21.29 13.26
CA PRO A 244 8.81 21.81 12.92
C PRO A 244 9.96 20.80 13.13
N HIS A 245 9.68 19.69 13.82
CA HIS A 245 10.64 18.60 14.04
C HIS A 245 10.46 17.45 13.06
N LEU A 246 9.43 17.51 12.21
CA LEU A 246 9.21 16.47 11.22
C LEU A 246 10.32 16.47 10.18
N VAL A 247 11.08 15.38 10.12
CA VAL A 247 12.09 15.08 9.13
C VAL A 247 11.88 13.68 8.60
N ARG A 248 12.49 13.33 7.50
CA ARG A 248 12.36 12.01 6.87
C ARG A 248 13.62 11.17 7.04
N GLY A 249 13.42 9.86 7.07
CA GLY A 249 14.49 8.87 7.17
C GLY A 249 15.34 8.67 5.91
N LEU A 250 15.12 9.46 4.87
CA LEU A 250 15.71 9.35 3.54
C LEU A 250 16.31 10.72 3.16
N ASP A 251 17.53 10.73 2.66
CA ASP A 251 18.31 11.98 2.47
C ASP A 251 17.93 12.76 1.21
N TYR A 252 17.19 12.16 0.28
CA TYR A 252 16.77 12.80 -0.96
C TYR A 252 15.72 13.89 -0.78
N TYR A 253 15.00 13.92 0.35
CA TYR A 253 13.94 14.90 0.55
C TYR A 253 14.44 16.34 0.64
N ASN A 254 13.63 17.26 0.11
CA ASN A 254 13.80 18.71 0.21
C ASN A 254 12.44 19.40 0.29
N ARG A 255 12.41 20.66 0.72
CA ARG A 255 11.18 21.46 0.86
C ARG A 255 10.12 20.73 1.66
N THR A 256 8.94 20.45 1.08
CA THR A 256 7.79 19.84 1.77
C THR A 256 8.08 18.41 2.20
N VAL A 257 7.78 18.10 3.45
CA VAL A 257 7.71 16.74 3.99
C VAL A 257 6.43 16.59 4.82
N PHE A 258 5.82 15.43 4.77
CA PHE A 258 4.58 15.19 5.50
C PHE A 258 4.43 13.73 5.93
N GLU A 259 3.61 13.53 6.95
CA GLU A 259 3.16 12.22 7.43
C GLU A 259 1.68 12.30 7.80
N ILE A 260 0.95 11.23 7.50
CA ILE A 260 -0.48 11.13 7.85
C ILE A 260 -0.62 10.13 8.98
N PHE A 261 -1.21 10.58 10.08
CA PHE A 261 -1.50 9.77 11.26
C PHE A 261 -3.01 9.64 11.45
N THR A 262 -3.43 8.60 12.17
CA THR A 262 -4.76 8.51 12.77
C THR A 262 -4.63 8.70 14.27
N GLU A 263 -5.68 9.19 14.90
CA GLU A 263 -5.73 9.39 16.34
C GLU A 263 -5.37 8.10 17.10
N GLY A 264 -4.58 8.23 18.16
CA GLY A 264 -4.14 7.10 18.99
C GLY A 264 -3.03 6.23 18.39
N SER A 265 -2.46 6.60 17.23
CA SER A 265 -1.35 5.88 16.60
C SER A 265 -0.07 6.71 16.53
N ASP A 266 1.04 6.17 17.03
CA ASP A 266 2.38 6.74 16.90
C ASP A 266 3.06 6.35 15.55
N LEU A 267 2.39 5.52 14.74
CA LEU A 267 2.89 5.08 13.46
C LEU A 267 2.16 5.78 12.32
N ALA A 268 2.92 6.47 11.48
CA ALA A 268 2.37 7.08 10.29
C ALA A 268 1.79 6.03 9.35
N LEU A 269 0.60 6.27 8.82
CA LEU A 269 -0.06 5.46 7.79
C LEU A 269 0.55 5.70 6.42
N ALA A 270 0.86 6.96 6.15
CA ALA A 270 1.48 7.43 4.91
C ALA A 270 2.56 8.46 5.22
N SER A 271 3.55 8.57 4.35
CA SER A 271 4.61 9.52 4.51
C SER A 271 5.28 9.86 3.18
N GLY A 272 5.56 11.14 2.97
CA GLY A 272 6.06 11.62 1.69
C GLY A 272 6.71 12.99 1.76
N GLY A 273 6.86 13.58 0.59
CA GLY A 273 7.42 14.90 0.40
C GLY A 273 8.07 15.09 -0.96
N ARG A 274 8.73 16.24 -1.13
CA ARG A 274 9.42 16.64 -2.35
C ARG A 274 10.87 16.12 -2.35
N TYR A 275 11.35 15.69 -3.52
CA TYR A 275 12.69 15.10 -3.69
C TYR A 275 13.32 15.50 -5.05
N ASP A 276 13.38 16.78 -5.34
CA ASP A 276 13.87 17.38 -6.60
C ASP A 276 15.29 16.96 -6.98
N TYR A 277 16.08 16.51 -6.00
CA TYR A 277 17.51 16.20 -6.20
C TYR A 277 17.79 14.73 -6.49
N LEU A 278 16.78 13.85 -6.36
CA LEU A 278 17.00 12.41 -6.51
C LEU A 278 17.49 12.05 -7.91
N ALA A 279 16.95 12.67 -8.96
CA ALA A 279 17.40 12.43 -10.33
C ALA A 279 18.89 12.77 -10.51
N GLU A 280 19.37 13.91 -9.98
CA GLU A 280 20.78 14.28 -10.01
C GLU A 280 21.67 13.30 -9.22
N MET A 281 21.22 12.85 -8.06
CA MET A 281 21.93 11.87 -7.24
C MET A 281 22.11 10.54 -7.98
N LEU A 282 21.17 10.20 -8.87
CA LEU A 282 21.23 9.02 -9.74
C LEU A 282 21.94 9.26 -11.08
N GLY A 283 22.54 10.43 -11.28
CA GLY A 283 23.31 10.78 -12.48
C GLY A 283 22.48 11.36 -13.63
N GLY A 284 21.24 11.73 -13.36
CA GLY A 284 20.36 12.42 -14.31
C GLY A 284 20.44 13.93 -14.24
N ARG A 285 19.51 14.61 -14.92
CA ARG A 285 19.33 16.07 -14.82
C ARG A 285 18.46 16.42 -13.60
N ALA A 286 18.59 17.65 -13.11
CA ALA A 286 17.67 18.20 -12.11
C ALA A 286 16.22 18.02 -12.57
N THR A 287 15.43 17.33 -11.77
CA THR A 287 14.06 16.95 -12.12
C THR A 287 13.17 17.13 -10.89
N PRO A 288 12.23 18.09 -10.92
CA PRO A 288 11.28 18.25 -9.84
C PRO A 288 10.50 16.95 -9.60
N ALA A 289 10.36 16.57 -8.34
CA ALA A 289 9.60 15.39 -8.01
C ALA A 289 9.05 15.46 -6.59
N THR A 290 7.86 14.92 -6.41
CA THR A 290 7.20 14.75 -5.12
C THR A 290 6.42 13.45 -5.10
N GLY A 291 6.25 12.86 -3.93
CA GLY A 291 5.49 11.62 -3.82
C GLY A 291 5.28 11.19 -2.39
N VAL A 292 4.60 10.07 -2.26
CA VAL A 292 4.18 9.51 -0.99
C VAL A 292 4.20 7.99 -1.03
N ALA A 293 4.56 7.39 0.07
CA ALA A 293 4.45 5.95 0.30
C ALA A 293 3.51 5.64 1.46
N VAL A 294 2.61 4.71 1.25
CA VAL A 294 1.59 4.23 2.19
C VAL A 294 1.91 2.79 2.56
N GLY A 295 1.94 2.48 3.84
CA GLY A 295 2.13 1.11 4.34
C GLY A 295 0.80 0.36 4.38
N MET A 296 0.57 -0.54 3.42
CA MET A 296 -0.72 -1.21 3.24
C MET A 296 -1.12 -2.09 4.42
N GLU A 297 -0.16 -2.75 5.07
CA GLU A 297 -0.42 -3.57 6.26
C GLU A 297 -0.99 -2.73 7.40
N ARG A 298 -0.45 -1.53 7.62
CA ARG A 298 -0.96 -0.59 8.64
C ARG A 298 -2.39 -0.15 8.34
N ILE A 299 -2.69 0.14 7.06
CA ILE A 299 -4.04 0.49 6.64
C ILE A 299 -4.99 -0.67 6.92
N ILE A 300 -4.63 -1.89 6.52
CA ILE A 300 -5.44 -3.08 6.69
C ILE A 300 -5.68 -3.38 8.18
N GLU A 301 -4.67 -3.22 9.03
CA GLU A 301 -4.80 -3.37 10.48
C GLU A 301 -5.74 -2.31 11.08
N THR A 302 -5.59 -1.04 10.67
CA THR A 302 -6.45 0.06 11.13
C THR A 302 -7.90 -0.15 10.74
N VAL A 303 -8.15 -0.51 9.48
CA VAL A 303 -9.51 -0.75 8.96
C VAL A 303 -10.13 -2.04 9.53
N ARG A 304 -9.32 -3.08 9.81
CA ARG A 304 -9.77 -4.34 10.44
C ARG A 304 -10.26 -4.13 11.86
N ALA A 305 -9.66 -3.22 12.60
CA ALA A 305 -10.06 -2.86 13.96
C ALA A 305 -11.45 -2.20 13.99
N ASP A 306 -11.87 -1.56 12.89
CA ASP A 306 -13.21 -1.01 12.74
C ASP A 306 -14.15 -2.14 12.24
N THR A 307 -15.11 -2.56 13.08
CA THR A 307 -16.01 -3.73 12.92
C THR A 307 -16.85 -3.76 11.63
N ALA A 308 -16.88 -2.69 10.86
CA ALA A 308 -17.62 -2.59 9.59
C ALA A 308 -17.11 -3.53 8.47
N TYR A 309 -15.92 -4.08 8.60
CA TYR A 309 -15.32 -4.97 7.59
C TYR A 309 -15.39 -6.46 7.94
N GLN A 310 -16.25 -6.85 8.89
CA GLN A 310 -16.37 -8.25 9.30
C GLN A 310 -16.90 -9.15 8.16
N ASN A 311 -16.07 -10.13 7.82
CA ASN A 311 -16.41 -11.44 7.23
C ASN A 311 -17.38 -11.50 6.06
N HIS A 312 -17.00 -11.03 4.89
CA HIS A 312 -17.54 -11.60 3.66
C HIS A 312 -16.75 -12.87 3.30
N ARG A 313 -17.05 -13.98 3.96
CA ARG A 313 -16.66 -15.29 3.44
C ARG A 313 -17.30 -15.45 2.06
N PHE A 314 -16.53 -15.94 1.08
CA PHE A 314 -17.10 -16.36 -0.20
C PHE A 314 -18.24 -17.33 0.11
N ARG A 315 -19.47 -16.97 -0.26
CA ARG A 315 -20.66 -17.80 -0.13
C ARG A 315 -21.07 -18.21 -1.53
N PRO A 316 -20.79 -19.47 -1.90
CA PRO A 316 -21.24 -19.95 -3.20
C PRO A 316 -22.76 -19.94 -3.23
N LYS A 317 -23.34 -19.38 -4.29
CA LYS A 317 -24.81 -19.38 -4.47
C LYS A 317 -25.35 -20.75 -4.84
N VAL A 318 -24.51 -21.61 -5.41
CA VAL A 318 -24.84 -22.92 -5.88
C VAL A 318 -23.82 -23.93 -5.39
N PHE A 319 -24.29 -25.07 -4.88
CA PHE A 319 -23.44 -26.18 -4.43
C PHE A 319 -23.81 -27.43 -5.17
N LEU A 320 -22.85 -28.04 -5.89
CA LEU A 320 -23.06 -29.33 -6.58
C LEU A 320 -22.74 -30.48 -5.66
N ILE A 321 -23.70 -31.37 -5.51
CA ILE A 321 -23.61 -32.61 -4.78
C ILE A 321 -23.64 -33.75 -5.79
N HIS A 322 -22.67 -34.61 -5.79
CA HIS A 322 -22.61 -35.77 -6.69
C HIS A 322 -22.42 -37.05 -5.91
N VAL A 323 -23.09 -38.12 -6.34
CA VAL A 323 -23.02 -39.43 -5.71
C VAL A 323 -22.75 -40.49 -6.77
N GLY A 324 -21.54 -41.07 -6.76
CA GLY A 324 -21.08 -42.08 -7.70
C GLY A 324 -20.10 -41.59 -8.75
N GLU A 325 -19.36 -42.51 -9.36
CA GLU A 325 -18.25 -42.17 -10.28
C GLU A 325 -18.73 -41.53 -11.58
N VAL A 326 -19.88 -41.97 -12.12
CA VAL A 326 -20.43 -41.39 -13.37
C VAL A 326 -20.84 -39.93 -13.16
N THR A 327 -21.42 -39.63 -12.02
CA THR A 327 -21.89 -38.27 -11.69
C THR A 327 -20.75 -37.31 -11.43
N LYS A 328 -19.58 -37.77 -10.95
CA LYS A 328 -18.38 -36.94 -10.87
C LYS A 328 -17.94 -36.46 -12.24
N LYS A 329 -17.87 -37.35 -13.23
CA LYS A 329 -17.44 -36.98 -14.59
C LYS A 329 -18.43 -36.02 -15.26
N LYS A 330 -19.74 -36.35 -15.21
CA LYS A 330 -20.79 -35.46 -15.74
C LYS A 330 -20.89 -34.15 -14.95
N GLY A 331 -20.63 -34.16 -13.65
CA GLY A 331 -20.60 -32.97 -12.79
C GLY A 331 -19.55 -31.96 -13.21
N LEU A 332 -18.36 -32.41 -13.64
CA LEU A 332 -17.33 -31.48 -14.19
C LEU A 332 -17.83 -30.80 -15.47
N ALA A 333 -18.50 -31.51 -16.37
CA ALA A 333 -19.09 -30.90 -17.57
C ALA A 333 -20.14 -29.85 -17.18
N LEU A 334 -21.00 -30.16 -16.20
CA LEU A 334 -21.98 -29.21 -15.66
C LEU A 334 -21.32 -27.95 -15.08
N ILE A 335 -20.25 -28.11 -14.30
CA ILE A 335 -19.49 -26.95 -13.77
C ILE A 335 -19.01 -26.04 -14.89
N GLU A 336 -18.55 -26.61 -16.01
CA GLU A 336 -18.13 -25.82 -17.18
C GLU A 336 -19.29 -25.09 -17.86
N GLU A 337 -20.50 -25.62 -17.85
CA GLU A 337 -21.69 -24.91 -18.31
C GLU A 337 -22.00 -23.70 -17.41
N PHE A 338 -21.95 -23.88 -16.08
CA PHE A 338 -22.11 -22.79 -15.12
C PHE A 338 -21.01 -21.72 -15.29
N ARG A 339 -19.76 -22.13 -15.54
CA ARG A 339 -18.65 -21.21 -15.78
C ARG A 339 -18.88 -20.35 -17.03
N ARG A 340 -19.34 -20.94 -18.14
CA ARG A 340 -19.64 -20.19 -19.39
C ARG A 340 -20.68 -19.11 -19.16
N GLU A 341 -21.57 -19.33 -18.21
CA GLU A 341 -22.63 -18.40 -17.82
C GLU A 341 -22.24 -17.45 -16.66
N ASN A 342 -20.94 -17.41 -16.30
CA ASN A 342 -20.37 -16.60 -15.21
C ASN A 342 -21.09 -16.84 -13.85
N MET A 343 -21.52 -18.06 -13.59
CA MET A 343 -22.23 -18.44 -12.38
C MET A 343 -21.37 -19.37 -11.51
N PRO A 344 -20.77 -18.86 -10.43
CA PRO A 344 -19.91 -19.66 -9.57
C PRO A 344 -20.69 -20.81 -8.91
N ILE A 345 -20.20 -22.01 -9.05
CA ILE A 345 -20.69 -23.23 -8.43
C ILE A 345 -19.55 -23.86 -7.64
N LEU A 346 -19.84 -24.35 -6.45
CA LEU A 346 -18.90 -25.08 -5.62
C LEU A 346 -19.29 -26.55 -5.59
N GLU A 347 -18.29 -27.43 -5.52
CA GLU A 347 -18.51 -28.87 -5.37
C GLU A 347 -17.86 -29.44 -4.10
N ALA A 348 -18.30 -30.56 -3.63
CA ALA A 348 -17.63 -31.33 -2.60
C ALA A 348 -16.51 -32.16 -3.24
N LEU A 349 -15.27 -31.86 -2.92
CA LEU A 349 -14.15 -32.71 -3.29
C LEU A 349 -14.02 -33.85 -2.27
N GLY A 350 -13.94 -35.08 -2.76
CA GLY A 350 -13.74 -36.26 -1.92
C GLY A 350 -14.84 -37.34 -2.07
N LYS A 351 -14.82 -38.34 -1.19
CA LYS A 351 -15.75 -39.49 -1.17
C LYS A 351 -16.89 -39.24 -0.19
N ASP A 352 -17.46 -38.10 -0.17
CA ASP A 352 -18.47 -37.77 0.82
C ASP A 352 -19.82 -38.40 0.47
N SER A 353 -20.52 -38.88 1.48
CA SER A 353 -21.90 -39.30 1.34
C SER A 353 -22.83 -38.12 1.02
N LEU A 354 -24.00 -38.37 0.47
CA LEU A 354 -25.03 -37.34 0.21
C LEU A 354 -25.28 -36.47 1.43
N SER A 355 -25.40 -37.07 2.62
CA SER A 355 -25.66 -36.38 3.88
C SER A 355 -24.50 -35.42 4.23
N ALA A 356 -23.24 -35.87 4.12
CA ALA A 356 -22.07 -35.06 4.41
C ALA A 356 -21.94 -33.89 3.43
N GLN A 357 -22.24 -34.09 2.16
CA GLN A 357 -22.21 -33.01 1.15
C GLN A 357 -23.34 -31.99 1.39
N LEU A 358 -24.54 -32.41 1.77
CA LEU A 358 -25.65 -31.53 2.15
C LEU A 358 -25.28 -30.69 3.40
N GLU A 359 -24.68 -31.31 4.41
CA GLU A 359 -24.21 -30.61 5.60
C GLU A 359 -23.15 -29.57 5.24
N ARG A 360 -22.25 -29.88 4.32
CA ARG A 360 -21.23 -28.94 3.82
C ARG A 360 -21.85 -27.76 3.08
N ALA A 361 -22.85 -28.02 2.20
CA ALA A 361 -23.61 -26.98 1.51
C ALA A 361 -24.31 -26.04 2.50
N ALA A 362 -24.92 -26.60 3.55
CA ALA A 362 -25.55 -25.84 4.63
C ALA A 362 -24.54 -25.01 5.43
N LYS A 363 -23.37 -25.57 5.80
CA LYS A 363 -22.26 -24.84 6.48
C LYS A 363 -21.72 -23.70 5.63
N MET A 364 -21.71 -23.87 4.30
CA MET A 364 -21.31 -22.83 3.35
C MET A 364 -22.40 -21.79 3.11
N LYS A 365 -23.61 -22.01 3.65
CA LYS A 365 -24.79 -21.15 3.46
C LYS A 365 -25.13 -20.95 1.98
N SER A 366 -24.97 -21.98 1.16
CA SER A 366 -25.41 -21.97 -0.24
C SER A 366 -26.93 -22.04 -0.30
N PRO A 367 -27.63 -21.09 -0.94
CA PRO A 367 -29.09 -21.14 -1.02
C PRO A 367 -29.61 -22.29 -1.89
N ILE A 368 -28.85 -22.73 -2.88
CA ILE A 368 -29.23 -23.80 -3.81
C ILE A 368 -28.22 -24.94 -3.74
N ALA A 369 -28.71 -26.17 -3.59
CA ALA A 369 -27.93 -27.37 -3.81
C ALA A 369 -28.46 -28.12 -5.05
N LEU A 370 -27.54 -28.52 -5.92
CA LEU A 370 -27.83 -29.40 -7.07
C LEU A 370 -27.42 -30.82 -6.69
N ILE A 371 -28.37 -31.73 -6.64
CA ILE A 371 -28.13 -33.14 -6.28
C ILE A 371 -28.12 -33.94 -7.55
N PHE A 372 -26.97 -34.56 -7.85
CA PHE A 372 -26.74 -35.35 -9.05
C PHE A 372 -26.33 -36.77 -8.66
N GLY A 373 -27.31 -37.65 -8.56
CA GLY A 373 -27.13 -39.04 -8.26
C GLY A 373 -27.08 -39.92 -9.52
N GLN A 374 -26.86 -41.24 -9.33
CA GLN A 374 -26.79 -42.20 -10.45
C GLN A 374 -28.10 -42.27 -11.26
N LYS A 375 -29.24 -42.22 -10.58
CA LYS A 375 -30.54 -42.19 -11.21
C LYS A 375 -30.72 -40.97 -12.10
N GLU A 376 -30.41 -39.78 -11.56
CA GLU A 376 -30.51 -38.53 -12.26
C GLU A 376 -29.55 -38.49 -13.49
N ALA A 377 -28.33 -39.06 -13.33
CA ALA A 377 -27.39 -39.17 -14.45
C ALA A 377 -27.88 -40.08 -15.59
N TYR A 378 -28.69 -41.09 -15.29
CA TYR A 378 -29.29 -41.96 -16.28
C TYR A 378 -30.50 -41.31 -16.97
N GLU A 379 -31.33 -40.60 -16.20
CA GLU A 379 -32.54 -39.91 -16.66
C GLU A 379 -32.22 -38.51 -17.29
N GLU A 380 -30.95 -38.14 -17.42
CA GLU A 380 -30.52 -36.80 -17.88
C GLU A 380 -31.22 -35.65 -17.12
N SER A 381 -31.40 -35.83 -15.82
CA SER A 381 -32.05 -34.91 -14.91
C SER A 381 -31.13 -34.51 -13.77
N ILE A 382 -31.49 -33.51 -12.97
CA ILE A 382 -30.83 -33.11 -11.75
C ILE A 382 -31.85 -32.55 -10.77
N ILE A 383 -31.66 -32.80 -9.47
CA ILE A 383 -32.53 -32.25 -8.44
C ILE A 383 -32.01 -30.93 -7.97
N ILE A 384 -32.81 -29.89 -8.06
CA ILE A 384 -32.55 -28.58 -7.47
C ILE A 384 -33.22 -28.56 -6.09
N ARG A 385 -32.41 -28.38 -5.05
CA ARG A 385 -32.87 -28.25 -3.67
C ARG A 385 -32.68 -26.80 -3.19
N ASP A 386 -33.75 -26.19 -2.74
CA ASP A 386 -33.70 -24.98 -1.94
C ASP A 386 -33.23 -25.35 -0.53
N MET A 387 -32.14 -24.73 -0.07
CA MET A 387 -31.49 -25.06 1.19
C MET A 387 -32.15 -24.39 2.40
N GLU A 388 -33.01 -23.39 2.17
CA GLU A 388 -33.71 -22.66 3.24
C GLU A 388 -35.02 -23.41 3.64
N ASN A 389 -35.85 -23.73 2.65
CA ASN A 389 -37.15 -24.36 2.89
C ASN A 389 -37.15 -25.88 2.65
N GLY A 390 -36.07 -26.41 2.07
CA GLY A 390 -35.92 -27.86 1.83
C GLY A 390 -36.69 -28.40 0.62
N VAL A 391 -37.39 -27.57 -0.14
CA VAL A 391 -38.12 -27.96 -1.34
C VAL A 391 -37.17 -28.49 -2.41
N GLN A 392 -37.59 -29.59 -3.07
CA GLN A 392 -36.82 -30.25 -4.12
C GLN A 392 -37.65 -30.40 -5.39
N GLU A 393 -37.01 -30.16 -6.52
CA GLU A 393 -37.61 -30.30 -7.83
C GLU A 393 -36.62 -30.95 -8.81
N SER A 394 -37.06 -31.91 -9.59
CA SER A 394 -36.26 -32.51 -10.65
C SER A 394 -36.44 -31.73 -11.95
N VAL A 395 -35.33 -31.34 -12.58
CA VAL A 395 -35.33 -30.63 -13.85
C VAL A 395 -34.42 -31.33 -14.86
N PRO A 396 -34.69 -31.22 -16.16
CA PRO A 396 -33.78 -31.71 -17.19
C PRO A 396 -32.40 -31.06 -17.05
N LEU A 397 -31.34 -31.84 -17.21
CA LEU A 397 -29.96 -31.37 -17.10
C LEU A 397 -29.67 -30.20 -18.03
N SER A 398 -30.24 -30.22 -19.25
CA SER A 398 -30.11 -29.15 -20.24
C SER A 398 -30.74 -27.81 -19.84
N LYS A 399 -31.63 -27.79 -18.84
CA LYS A 399 -32.33 -26.56 -18.38
C LYS A 399 -31.85 -26.09 -17.00
N VAL A 400 -30.94 -26.81 -16.35
CA VAL A 400 -30.58 -26.55 -14.95
C VAL A 400 -29.96 -25.16 -14.77
N VAL A 401 -29.11 -24.72 -15.68
CA VAL A 401 -28.45 -23.42 -15.58
C VAL A 401 -29.44 -22.25 -15.68
N GLU A 402 -30.41 -22.37 -16.60
CA GLU A 402 -31.46 -21.36 -16.76
C GLU A 402 -32.37 -21.31 -15.53
N GLU A 403 -32.77 -22.47 -15.03
CA GLU A 403 -33.64 -22.58 -13.85
C GLU A 403 -32.97 -22.05 -12.58
N VAL A 404 -31.69 -22.35 -12.39
CA VAL A 404 -30.90 -21.79 -11.27
C VAL A 404 -30.78 -20.27 -11.39
N LYS A 405 -30.58 -19.74 -12.60
CA LYS A 405 -30.57 -18.29 -12.83
C LYS A 405 -31.89 -17.64 -12.42
N ARG A 406 -33.01 -18.27 -12.78
CA ARG A 406 -34.36 -17.79 -12.44
C ARG A 406 -34.53 -17.71 -10.92
N ARG A 407 -34.15 -18.76 -10.20
CA ARG A 407 -34.30 -18.86 -8.72
C ARG A 407 -33.37 -17.89 -7.97
N LEU A 408 -32.19 -17.59 -8.51
CA LEU A 408 -31.27 -16.64 -7.88
C LEU A 408 -31.64 -15.16 -8.11
N LYS A 409 -32.58 -14.88 -9.02
CA LYS A 409 -33.10 -13.54 -9.28
C LYS A 409 -34.42 -13.25 -8.54
N ALA A 410 -35.12 -14.29 -8.15
CA ALA A 410 -36.33 -14.21 -7.33
C ALA A 410 -36.00 -14.03 -5.85
#